data_87fdd523ff768de1d01d877fc20ad315
#
_entry.id   87fdd523ff768de1d01d877fc20ad315
#
_cell.length_a   1.000
_cell.length_b   1.000
_cell.length_c   1.000
_cell.angle_alpha   90.00
_cell.angle_beta   90.00
_cell.angle_gamma   90.00
#
_symmetry.space_group_name_H-M   'P 1'
#
loop_
_entity.id
_entity.type
_entity.pdbx_description
1 polymer ?
#
loop_
_entity_poly.entity_id
_entity_poly.type
_entity_poly.pdbx_seq_one_letter_code
_entity_poly.pdbx_strand_id
1 'polypeptide(L)'
;PAHLRRHNHAQRPQRASVRGKGDQGGGCHSSVRCECAAAAERGYEALVSFQAKPEELFGHYVARRQADGVVVIGTATNSAAWEYFRECAEEAGTIAFWGSPFDDSVWVRSDNSEGGRLAVERLVAAGAKDIIFVGDTASSQRQFRERYEGYCRAAEAVGLSVADPLVSDGADRVSQGRNAIVQLLDSRTPFDGLFFACDAMALGALEELSARGIKVPQDVGVIGFDGLGSGAFSSPPLTTVQPDFAQAGMLLVETALAPEDQRPERRVAVHLVDRASVG
;
A
#
# COMPACT_ATOMS: atom_id res chain seq x y z
N PRO A 1 5.05 11.12 -8.14
CA PRO A 1 4.65 10.75 -9.48
C PRO A 1 5.84 10.35 -10.34
N ALA A 2 5.64 9.33 -11.16
CA ALA A 2 6.58 8.88 -12.17
C ALA A 2 6.17 9.43 -13.53
N HIS A 3 7.11 10.03 -14.26
CA HIS A 3 6.90 10.57 -15.60
C HIS A 3 7.62 9.70 -16.62
N LEU A 4 7.00 9.37 -17.76
CA LEU A 4 7.50 8.47 -18.76
C LEU A 4 7.71 9.18 -20.11
N ARG A 5 8.81 8.91 -20.80
CA ARG A 5 9.11 9.40 -22.15
C ARG A 5 9.67 8.32 -23.05
N ARG A 6 9.38 8.39 -24.34
CA ARG A 6 9.86 7.45 -25.38
C ARG A 6 11.21 7.86 -25.94
N HIS A 7 12.14 6.91 -26.10
CA HIS A 7 13.39 7.15 -26.82
C HIS A 7 13.10 7.30 -28.32
N ASN A 8 13.29 8.50 -28.84
CA ASN A 8 13.39 8.72 -30.28
C ASN A 8 14.85 8.63 -30.71
N HIS A 9 15.17 7.81 -31.68
CA HIS A 9 16.51 7.47 -32.18
C HIS A 9 17.33 8.63 -32.78
N ALA A 10 16.94 9.87 -32.62
CA ALA A 10 17.72 11.01 -33.13
C ALA A 10 17.52 12.25 -32.27
N GLN A 11 18.22 12.41 -31.20
CA GLN A 11 18.41 13.61 -30.38
C GLN A 11 18.02 13.44 -28.90
N ARG A 12 19.08 13.48 -28.05
CA ARG A 12 19.18 13.65 -26.59
C ARG A 12 18.31 12.70 -25.72
N PRO A 13 18.90 12.11 -24.69
CA PRO A 13 18.13 11.32 -23.69
C PRO A 13 17.12 12.23 -23.02
N GLN A 14 15.86 11.85 -23.11
CA GLN A 14 14.75 12.57 -22.49
C GLN A 14 14.49 11.93 -21.12
N ARG A 15 14.39 12.74 -20.08
CA ARG A 15 14.34 12.32 -18.67
C ARG A 15 12.91 12.29 -18.16
N ALA A 16 12.52 11.20 -17.53
CA ALA A 16 11.24 11.04 -16.86
C ALA A 16 11.40 11.09 -15.33
N SER A 17 10.39 11.58 -14.61
CA SER A 17 10.48 11.85 -13.18
C SER A 17 9.50 11.03 -12.37
N VAL A 18 9.99 10.24 -11.42
CA VAL A 18 9.18 9.56 -10.41
C VAL A 18 9.36 10.29 -9.08
N ARG A 19 8.27 10.68 -8.42
CA ARG A 19 8.33 11.32 -7.11
C ARG A 19 7.43 10.60 -6.10
N GLY A 20 8.00 10.22 -4.95
CA GLY A 20 7.29 9.86 -3.75
C GLY A 20 7.77 10.73 -2.60
N LYS A 21 6.92 11.04 -1.64
CA LYS A 21 7.30 11.73 -0.42
C LYS A 21 8.11 10.76 0.44
N GLY A 22 9.27 11.21 0.93
CA GLY A 22 10.02 10.49 1.94
C GLY A 22 9.22 10.45 3.24
N ASP A 23 8.32 9.48 3.32
CA ASP A 23 7.82 8.98 4.57
C ASP A 23 8.29 7.52 4.69
N GLN A 24 8.59 7.10 5.88
CA GLN A 24 9.38 5.91 6.24
C GLN A 24 8.71 4.56 5.92
N GLY A 25 8.15 4.41 4.71
CA GLY A 25 7.49 3.19 4.29
C GLY A 25 8.22 2.49 3.14
N GLY A 26 8.95 1.41 3.42
CA GLY A 26 9.70 0.63 2.43
C GLY A 26 8.89 0.10 1.23
N GLY A 27 7.55 0.06 1.30
CA GLY A 27 6.67 -0.32 0.18
C GLY A 27 6.75 0.64 -1.01
N CYS A 28 6.93 1.93 -0.78
CA CYS A 28 7.08 2.93 -1.84
C CYS A 28 8.36 2.69 -2.67
N HIS A 29 9.46 2.26 -2.05
CA HIS A 29 10.72 2.00 -2.77
C HIS A 29 10.64 0.78 -3.70
N SER A 30 9.94 -0.27 -3.31
CA SER A 30 9.76 -1.47 -4.14
C SER A 30 8.88 -1.17 -5.35
N SER A 31 7.77 -0.46 -5.17
CA SER A 31 6.87 -0.02 -6.23
C SER A 31 7.60 0.87 -7.25
N VAL A 32 8.24 1.96 -6.81
CA VAL A 32 8.98 2.89 -7.68
C VAL A 32 10.05 2.17 -8.54
N ARG A 33 10.76 1.20 -7.95
CA ARG A 33 11.78 0.46 -8.68
C ARG A 33 11.18 -0.41 -9.78
N CYS A 34 10.04 -1.05 -9.54
CA CYS A 34 9.34 -1.86 -10.52
C CYS A 34 8.76 -1.01 -11.64
N GLU A 35 8.24 0.17 -11.35
CA GLU A 35 7.75 1.14 -12.35
C GLU A 35 8.88 1.63 -13.26
N CYS A 36 10.05 1.96 -12.69
CA CYS A 36 11.21 2.36 -13.47
C CYS A 36 11.68 1.23 -14.40
N ALA A 37 11.68 -0.02 -13.92
CA ALA A 37 12.04 -1.19 -14.75
C ALA A 37 11.01 -1.39 -15.88
N ALA A 38 9.72 -1.35 -15.57
CA ALA A 38 8.64 -1.49 -16.55
C ALA A 38 8.65 -0.39 -17.63
N ALA A 39 9.01 0.85 -17.24
CA ALA A 39 9.21 1.94 -18.18
C ALA A 39 10.41 1.69 -19.11
N ALA A 40 11.54 1.26 -18.56
CA ALA A 40 12.75 0.99 -19.31
C ALA A 40 12.55 -0.14 -20.33
N GLU A 41 11.85 -1.21 -19.98
CA GLU A 41 11.48 -2.31 -20.89
C GLU A 41 10.66 -1.85 -22.11
N ARG A 42 9.91 -0.76 -21.95
CA ARG A 42 9.12 -0.13 -23.03
C ARG A 42 9.84 0.99 -23.75
N GLY A 43 11.13 1.20 -23.46
CA GLY A 43 11.96 2.24 -24.07
C GLY A 43 11.68 3.66 -23.56
N TYR A 44 11.11 3.77 -22.36
CA TYR A 44 10.92 5.05 -21.68
C TYR A 44 11.96 5.27 -20.57
N GLU A 45 12.33 6.51 -20.35
CA GLU A 45 13.08 6.91 -19.16
C GLU A 45 12.11 7.28 -18.03
N ALA A 46 12.38 6.81 -16.82
CA ALA A 46 11.62 7.17 -15.62
C ALA A 46 12.34 8.27 -14.86
N LEU A 47 11.67 9.43 -14.66
CA LEU A 47 12.14 10.51 -13.80
C LEU A 47 11.40 10.42 -12.45
N VAL A 48 12.10 10.05 -11.38
CA VAL A 48 11.53 9.94 -10.04
C VAL A 48 11.63 11.28 -9.31
N SER A 49 10.53 11.69 -8.68
CA SER A 49 10.46 12.96 -7.99
C SER A 49 9.64 12.84 -6.70
N PHE A 50 10.23 13.26 -5.57
CA PHE A 50 9.57 13.28 -4.26
C PHE A 50 9.02 14.68 -3.98
N GLN A 51 7.72 14.77 -3.69
CA GLN A 51 7.06 16.05 -3.46
C GLN A 51 6.90 16.34 -1.97
N ALA A 52 7.38 17.49 -1.54
CA ALA A 52 7.23 17.93 -0.15
C ALA A 52 5.93 18.69 0.09
N LYS A 53 5.41 19.41 -0.94
CA LYS A 53 4.18 20.21 -0.85
C LYS A 53 3.28 19.98 -2.06
N PRO A 54 1.95 19.99 -1.91
CA PRO A 54 1.01 19.74 -3.01
C PRO A 54 1.12 20.75 -4.16
N GLU A 55 1.41 22.02 -3.84
CA GLU A 55 1.33 23.13 -4.79
C GLU A 55 2.57 23.24 -5.69
N GLU A 56 3.64 22.54 -5.35
CA GLU A 56 4.89 22.66 -6.08
C GLU A 56 4.92 21.74 -7.28
N LEU A 57 4.30 22.04 -8.45
CA LEU A 57 4.96 21.50 -9.65
C LEU A 57 4.24 20.77 -10.77
N PHE A 58 3.06 20.21 -10.60
CA PHE A 58 2.62 19.19 -11.59
C PHE A 58 1.96 19.70 -12.85
N GLY A 59 1.23 20.80 -12.80
CA GLY A 59 0.64 21.44 -13.99
C GLY A 59 1.65 21.80 -15.08
N HIS A 60 2.93 21.79 -14.72
CA HIS A 60 3.99 22.16 -15.66
C HIS A 60 4.57 20.99 -16.46
N TYR A 61 4.59 19.76 -15.94
CA TYR A 61 5.26 18.64 -16.63
C TYR A 61 4.47 18.13 -17.83
N VAL A 62 3.18 17.92 -17.66
CA VAL A 62 2.31 17.46 -18.77
C VAL A 62 2.03 18.64 -19.72
N ALA A 63 1.66 19.81 -19.20
CA ALA A 63 1.38 20.98 -20.02
C ALA A 63 2.61 21.46 -20.82
N ARG A 64 3.82 21.29 -20.30
CA ARG A 64 5.07 21.59 -21.01
C ARG A 64 5.59 20.46 -21.87
N ARG A 65 4.85 19.36 -22.03
CA ARG A 65 5.26 18.15 -22.76
C ARG A 65 6.63 17.60 -22.31
N GLN A 66 6.87 17.66 -21.00
CA GLN A 66 8.10 17.15 -20.40
C GLN A 66 8.02 15.64 -20.10
N ALA A 67 6.83 15.08 -20.11
CA ALA A 67 6.57 13.66 -19.94
C ALA A 67 5.42 13.20 -20.83
N ASP A 68 5.47 11.95 -21.29
CA ASP A 68 4.42 11.30 -22.09
C ASP A 68 3.33 10.68 -21.19
N GLY A 69 3.66 10.42 -19.91
CA GLY A 69 2.73 9.91 -18.91
C GLY A 69 3.24 10.16 -17.48
N VAL A 70 2.31 10.12 -16.53
CA VAL A 70 2.59 10.36 -15.12
C VAL A 70 2.01 9.22 -14.28
N VAL A 71 2.81 8.64 -13.40
CA VAL A 71 2.34 7.73 -12.36
C VAL A 71 2.40 8.44 -11.01
N VAL A 72 1.27 8.46 -10.32
CA VAL A 72 1.14 9.06 -8.98
C VAL A 72 1.08 7.95 -7.94
N ILE A 73 2.04 7.95 -7.02
CA ILE A 73 2.05 7.10 -5.84
C ILE A 73 1.84 8.04 -4.64
N GLY A 74 0.74 7.88 -3.95
CA GLY A 74 0.41 8.74 -2.82
C GLY A 74 0.02 7.96 -1.58
N THR A 75 0.03 8.65 -0.45
CA THR A 75 -0.54 8.16 0.79
C THR A 75 -1.94 8.76 0.97
N ALA A 76 -2.86 7.99 1.53
CA ALA A 76 -4.25 8.43 1.76
C ALA A 76 -4.39 9.68 2.66
N THR A 77 -3.33 10.03 3.39
CA THR A 77 -3.30 11.22 4.27
C THR A 77 -3.12 12.55 3.54
N ASN A 78 -2.85 12.54 2.23
CA ASN A 78 -2.65 13.76 1.44
C ASN A 78 -3.82 13.99 0.46
N SER A 79 -5.02 14.27 1.01
CA SER A 79 -6.25 14.47 0.22
C SER A 79 -6.12 15.61 -0.79
N ALA A 80 -5.50 16.72 -0.42
CA ALA A 80 -5.31 17.86 -1.32
C ALA A 80 -4.45 17.51 -2.55
N ALA A 81 -3.41 16.67 -2.36
CA ALA A 81 -2.61 16.21 -3.49
C ALA A 81 -3.39 15.26 -4.41
N TRP A 82 -4.23 14.39 -3.84
CA TRP A 82 -5.07 13.51 -4.63
C TRP A 82 -6.07 14.28 -5.48
N GLU A 83 -6.78 15.27 -4.92
CA GLU A 83 -7.71 16.12 -5.66
C GLU A 83 -7.03 16.91 -6.77
N TYR A 84 -5.89 17.52 -6.48
CA TYR A 84 -5.10 18.22 -7.48
C TYR A 84 -4.71 17.31 -8.66
N PHE A 85 -4.26 16.09 -8.39
CA PHE A 85 -3.90 15.16 -9.46
C PHE A 85 -5.11 14.64 -10.22
N ARG A 86 -6.26 14.52 -9.58
CA ARG A 86 -7.51 14.18 -10.26
C ARG A 86 -7.89 15.24 -11.28
N GLU A 87 -7.88 16.51 -10.88
CA GLU A 87 -8.12 17.64 -11.80
C GLU A 87 -7.10 17.64 -12.95
N CYS A 88 -5.82 17.44 -12.67
CA CYS A 88 -4.81 17.31 -13.73
C CYS A 88 -5.04 16.12 -14.65
N ALA A 89 -5.60 15.01 -14.17
CA ALA A 89 -5.90 13.84 -14.99
C ALA A 89 -7.07 14.09 -15.95
N GLU A 90 -8.08 14.84 -15.53
CA GLU A 90 -9.19 15.26 -16.37
C GLU A 90 -8.73 16.15 -17.54
N GLU A 91 -7.73 17.03 -17.28
CA GLU A 91 -7.22 17.95 -18.31
C GLU A 91 -6.21 17.28 -19.28
N ALA A 92 -5.34 16.43 -18.77
CA ALA A 92 -4.17 15.94 -19.51
C ALA A 92 -4.29 14.48 -19.97
N GLY A 93 -5.20 13.71 -19.42
CA GLY A 93 -5.52 12.35 -19.84
C GLY A 93 -4.38 11.31 -19.77
N THR A 94 -3.25 11.61 -19.10
CA THR A 94 -2.03 10.77 -19.10
C THR A 94 -1.52 10.46 -17.70
N ILE A 95 -2.43 10.37 -16.70
CA ILE A 95 -2.07 10.11 -15.31
C ILE A 95 -2.66 8.78 -14.85
N ALA A 96 -1.85 7.90 -14.29
CA ALA A 96 -2.25 6.68 -13.61
C ALA A 96 -1.95 6.77 -12.10
N PHE A 97 -2.85 6.23 -11.28
CA PHE A 97 -2.75 6.29 -9.83
C PHE A 97 -2.49 4.92 -9.23
N TRP A 98 -1.50 4.81 -8.34
CA TRP A 98 -1.37 3.65 -7.45
C TRP A 98 -2.19 3.87 -6.19
N GLY A 99 -3.21 3.03 -6.00
CA GLY A 99 -4.00 3.02 -4.78
C GLY A 99 -4.87 4.27 -4.57
N SER A 100 -5.37 4.90 -5.64
CA SER A 100 -6.28 6.06 -5.55
C SER A 100 -7.44 5.81 -4.58
N PRO A 101 -7.81 6.77 -3.75
CA PRO A 101 -9.02 6.70 -2.93
C PRO A 101 -10.31 6.94 -3.73
N PHE A 102 -10.21 7.46 -4.97
CA PHE A 102 -11.35 7.79 -5.82
C PHE A 102 -11.77 6.62 -6.71
N ASP A 103 -13.08 6.55 -7.01
CA ASP A 103 -13.64 5.56 -7.95
C ASP A 103 -13.68 6.06 -9.39
N ASP A 104 -13.74 7.37 -9.57
CA ASP A 104 -13.86 8.06 -10.86
C ASP A 104 -12.52 8.33 -11.57
N SER A 105 -11.42 7.96 -10.98
CA SER A 105 -10.08 8.13 -11.55
C SER A 105 -9.51 6.82 -12.07
N VAL A 106 -8.63 6.91 -13.03
CA VAL A 106 -7.88 5.76 -13.55
C VAL A 106 -6.88 5.27 -12.52
N TRP A 107 -7.10 4.08 -11.97
CA TRP A 107 -6.31 3.55 -10.88
C TRP A 107 -5.81 2.11 -11.13
N VAL A 108 -4.69 1.80 -10.52
CA VAL A 108 -4.18 0.44 -10.31
C VAL A 108 -4.13 0.20 -8.80
N ARG A 109 -4.70 -0.88 -8.31
CA ARG A 109 -4.79 -1.21 -6.88
C ARG A 109 -4.43 -2.66 -6.62
N SER A 110 -3.89 -2.94 -5.44
CA SER A 110 -3.78 -4.30 -4.93
C SER A 110 -5.17 -4.93 -4.80
N ASP A 111 -5.27 -6.24 -4.92
CA ASP A 111 -6.46 -6.97 -4.47
C ASP A 111 -6.50 -7.03 -2.94
N ASN A 112 -6.88 -5.88 -2.36
CA ASN A 112 -6.88 -5.69 -0.91
C ASN A 112 -7.83 -6.66 -0.20
N SER A 113 -8.96 -7.00 -0.84
CA SER A 113 -9.94 -7.92 -0.27
C SER A 113 -9.40 -9.36 -0.23
N GLU A 114 -8.75 -9.79 -1.29
CA GLU A 114 -8.04 -11.08 -1.32
C GLU A 114 -6.95 -11.11 -0.26
N GLY A 115 -6.22 -10.01 -0.09
CA GLY A 115 -5.20 -9.91 0.96
C GLY A 115 -5.76 -10.04 2.38
N GLY A 116 -6.94 -9.46 2.64
CA GLY A 116 -7.65 -9.65 3.91
C GLY A 116 -8.03 -11.11 4.14
N ARG A 117 -8.49 -11.80 3.10
CA ARG A 117 -8.82 -13.24 3.15
C ARG A 117 -7.57 -14.07 3.49
N LEU A 118 -6.47 -13.86 2.77
CA LEU A 118 -5.21 -14.60 3.00
C LEU A 118 -4.68 -14.43 4.42
N ALA A 119 -4.77 -13.22 4.98
CA ALA A 119 -4.33 -12.95 6.35
C ALA A 119 -5.15 -13.74 7.38
N VAL A 120 -6.49 -13.74 7.26
CA VAL A 120 -7.36 -14.49 8.17
C VAL A 120 -7.11 -15.98 8.05
N GLU A 121 -7.08 -16.53 6.84
CA GLU A 121 -6.85 -17.97 6.63
C GLU A 121 -5.52 -18.42 7.24
N ARG A 122 -4.47 -17.59 7.13
CA ARG A 122 -3.17 -17.93 7.71
C ARG A 122 -3.19 -17.92 9.24
N LEU A 123 -3.86 -16.93 9.87
CA LEU A 123 -4.02 -16.87 11.32
C LEU A 123 -4.87 -18.05 11.84
N VAL A 124 -5.98 -18.35 11.18
CA VAL A 124 -6.84 -19.49 11.51
C VAL A 124 -6.10 -20.82 11.37
N ALA A 125 -5.30 -20.99 10.32
CA ALA A 125 -4.46 -22.16 10.14
C ALA A 125 -3.41 -22.34 11.25
N ALA A 126 -2.98 -21.24 11.89
CA ALA A 126 -2.14 -21.26 13.08
C ALA A 126 -2.90 -21.48 14.39
N GLY A 127 -4.23 -21.57 14.34
CA GLY A 127 -5.10 -21.84 15.49
C GLY A 127 -5.70 -20.61 16.16
N ALA A 128 -5.53 -19.41 15.60
CA ALA A 128 -6.11 -18.18 16.14
C ALA A 128 -7.64 -18.21 16.09
N LYS A 129 -8.26 -17.67 17.14
CA LYS A 129 -9.72 -17.60 17.33
C LYS A 129 -10.23 -16.20 17.58
N ASP A 130 -9.41 -15.39 18.22
CA ASP A 130 -9.72 -14.00 18.57
C ASP A 130 -8.83 -13.07 17.71
N ILE A 131 -9.21 -12.93 16.44
CA ILE A 131 -8.46 -12.14 15.46
C ILE A 131 -8.99 -10.71 15.43
N ILE A 132 -8.08 -9.73 15.52
CA ILE A 132 -8.41 -8.31 15.46
C ILE A 132 -7.74 -7.67 14.25
N PHE A 133 -8.54 -6.94 13.46
CA PHE A 133 -8.02 -6.05 12.42
C PHE A 133 -7.65 -4.70 13.02
N VAL A 134 -6.44 -4.20 12.70
CA VAL A 134 -5.93 -2.92 13.19
C VAL A 134 -5.69 -1.98 12.01
N GLY A 135 -6.49 -0.92 11.92
CA GLY A 135 -6.38 0.10 10.88
C GLY A 135 -7.62 0.95 10.74
N ASP A 136 -7.44 2.20 10.34
CA ASP A 136 -8.53 3.13 10.05
C ASP A 136 -9.19 2.79 8.71
N THR A 137 -10.49 2.53 8.74
CA THR A 137 -11.32 2.17 7.57
C THR A 137 -12.16 3.33 7.04
N ALA A 138 -11.89 4.57 7.46
CA ALA A 138 -12.57 5.76 6.96
C ALA A 138 -12.45 5.91 5.45
N SER A 139 -13.28 6.74 4.82
CA SER A 139 -13.36 6.89 3.37
C SER A 139 -12.02 7.23 2.71
N SER A 140 -11.20 8.06 3.36
CA SER A 140 -9.84 8.41 2.92
C SER A 140 -8.84 7.24 2.96
N GLN A 141 -9.18 6.14 3.65
CA GLN A 141 -8.37 4.94 3.81
C GLN A 141 -8.97 3.75 3.04
N ARG A 142 -9.44 3.97 1.82
CA ARG A 142 -10.12 2.94 1.02
C ARG A 142 -9.40 1.59 1.00
N GLN A 143 -8.08 1.58 0.83
CA GLN A 143 -7.32 0.33 0.80
C GLN A 143 -7.44 -0.45 2.11
N PHE A 144 -7.41 0.24 3.25
CA PHE A 144 -7.59 -0.39 4.56
C PHE A 144 -9.02 -0.93 4.73
N ARG A 145 -10.01 -0.18 4.26
CA ARG A 145 -11.40 -0.65 4.24
C ARG A 145 -11.57 -1.92 3.41
N GLU A 146 -11.01 -1.97 2.20
CA GLU A 146 -11.07 -3.16 1.35
C GLU A 146 -10.37 -4.37 2.00
N ARG A 147 -9.24 -4.16 2.73
CA ARG A 147 -8.55 -5.20 3.52
C ARG A 147 -9.44 -5.71 4.66
N TYR A 148 -10.08 -4.79 5.37
CA TYR A 148 -11.03 -5.12 6.44
C TYR A 148 -12.27 -5.87 5.91
N GLU A 149 -12.84 -5.46 4.79
CA GLU A 149 -13.95 -6.18 4.16
C GLU A 149 -13.57 -7.63 3.78
N GLY A 150 -12.35 -7.84 3.31
CA GLY A 150 -11.80 -9.17 3.05
C GLY A 150 -11.64 -9.99 4.33
N TYR A 151 -11.12 -9.37 5.39
CA TYR A 151 -11.04 -9.96 6.73
C TYR A 151 -12.42 -10.38 7.25
N CYS A 152 -13.42 -9.49 7.20
CA CYS A 152 -14.77 -9.79 7.67
C CYS A 152 -15.35 -11.03 6.98
N ARG A 153 -15.33 -11.04 5.64
CA ARG A 153 -15.87 -12.17 4.87
C ARG A 153 -15.16 -13.49 5.18
N ALA A 154 -13.85 -13.47 5.35
CA ALA A 154 -13.10 -14.67 5.65
C ALA A 154 -13.34 -15.18 7.09
N ALA A 155 -13.42 -14.28 8.07
CA ALA A 155 -13.71 -14.61 9.46
C ALA A 155 -15.13 -15.19 9.60
N GLU A 156 -16.12 -14.57 8.98
CA GLU A 156 -17.51 -15.06 8.95
C GLU A 156 -17.62 -16.44 8.30
N ALA A 157 -16.90 -16.68 7.20
CA ALA A 157 -16.92 -17.96 6.48
C ALA A 157 -16.42 -19.14 7.33
N VAL A 158 -15.57 -18.87 8.32
CA VAL A 158 -15.05 -19.90 9.25
C VAL A 158 -15.73 -19.83 10.64
N GLY A 159 -16.75 -19.00 10.80
CA GLY A 159 -17.56 -18.90 12.02
C GLY A 159 -16.88 -18.13 13.15
N LEU A 160 -15.90 -17.29 12.87
CA LEU A 160 -15.30 -16.38 13.85
C LEU A 160 -16.15 -15.13 14.03
N SER A 161 -16.12 -14.57 15.23
CA SER A 161 -16.72 -13.26 15.50
C SER A 161 -15.91 -12.17 14.84
N VAL A 162 -16.58 -11.24 14.15
CA VAL A 162 -15.97 -10.05 13.57
C VAL A 162 -16.13 -8.88 14.52
N ALA A 163 -15.02 -8.31 14.96
CA ALA A 163 -14.99 -7.08 15.74
C ALA A 163 -14.87 -5.85 14.83
N ASP A 164 -15.33 -4.70 15.31
CA ASP A 164 -15.05 -3.43 14.65
C ASP A 164 -13.52 -3.22 14.48
N PRO A 165 -13.08 -2.50 13.42
CA PRO A 165 -11.67 -2.26 13.20
C PRO A 165 -11.09 -1.44 14.35
N LEU A 166 -9.97 -1.87 14.90
CA LEU A 166 -9.27 -1.11 15.93
C LEU A 166 -8.54 0.08 15.29
N VAL A 167 -8.97 1.26 15.61
CA VAL A 167 -8.34 2.52 15.22
C VAL A 167 -7.55 3.08 16.39
N SER A 168 -6.28 3.37 16.18
CA SER A 168 -5.39 3.94 17.19
C SER A 168 -4.75 5.23 16.70
N ASP A 169 -4.59 6.19 17.60
CA ASP A 169 -3.89 7.44 17.32
C ASP A 169 -2.38 7.25 17.25
N GLY A 170 -1.70 8.15 16.54
CA GLY A 170 -0.25 8.16 16.45
C GLY A 170 0.26 9.15 15.41
N ALA A 171 1.48 9.66 15.62
CA ALA A 171 2.10 10.61 14.70
C ALA A 171 2.43 9.97 13.32
N ASP A 172 2.65 8.67 13.32
CA ASP A 172 2.96 7.86 12.14
C ASP A 172 2.39 6.44 12.29
N ARG A 173 2.54 5.61 11.26
CA ARG A 173 2.02 4.25 11.24
C ARG A 173 2.68 3.34 12.30
N VAL A 174 3.96 3.53 12.59
CA VAL A 174 4.67 2.74 13.62
C VAL A 174 4.11 3.05 15.01
N SER A 175 3.94 4.33 15.35
CA SER A 175 3.34 4.75 16.61
C SER A 175 1.86 4.32 16.73
N GLN A 176 1.09 4.35 15.64
CA GLN A 176 -0.26 3.79 15.62
C GLN A 176 -0.26 2.30 15.98
N GLY A 177 0.66 1.52 15.42
CA GLY A 177 0.79 0.10 15.76
C GLY A 177 1.12 -0.16 17.23
N ARG A 178 2.06 0.60 17.81
CA ARG A 178 2.36 0.53 19.26
C ARG A 178 1.15 0.86 20.12
N ASN A 179 0.48 1.97 19.80
CA ASN A 179 -0.66 2.45 20.58
C ASN A 179 -1.85 1.48 20.49
N ALA A 180 -2.03 0.77 19.38
CA ALA A 180 -3.03 -0.27 19.24
C ALA A 180 -2.82 -1.40 20.28
N ILE A 181 -1.58 -1.84 20.48
CA ILE A 181 -1.25 -2.87 21.48
C ILE A 181 -1.54 -2.35 22.89
N VAL A 182 -1.14 -1.11 23.22
CA VAL A 182 -1.45 -0.50 24.50
C VAL A 182 -2.97 -0.48 24.74
N GLN A 183 -3.74 -0.03 23.75
CA GLN A 183 -5.21 0.04 23.82
C GLN A 183 -5.86 -1.33 24.04
N LEU A 184 -5.38 -2.39 23.35
CA LEU A 184 -5.87 -3.76 23.52
C LEU A 184 -5.61 -4.30 24.92
N LEU A 185 -4.42 -4.06 25.46
CA LEU A 185 -4.04 -4.51 26.80
C LEU A 185 -4.82 -3.76 27.90
N ASP A 186 -5.01 -2.46 27.74
CA ASP A 186 -5.74 -1.62 28.68
C ASP A 186 -7.24 -1.98 28.71
N SER A 187 -7.83 -2.27 27.56
CA SER A 187 -9.23 -2.70 27.43
C SER A 187 -9.47 -4.14 27.85
N ARG A 188 -8.40 -4.93 28.05
CA ARG A 188 -8.45 -6.37 28.31
C ARG A 188 -9.22 -7.15 27.23
N THR A 189 -9.23 -6.65 26.02
CA THR A 189 -9.83 -7.36 24.89
C THR A 189 -9.01 -8.61 24.60
N PRO A 190 -9.59 -9.81 24.56
CA PRO A 190 -8.84 -11.01 24.20
C PRO A 190 -8.42 -10.96 22.73
N PHE A 191 -7.19 -11.40 22.45
CA PHE A 191 -6.68 -11.56 21.08
C PHE A 191 -5.56 -12.61 21.06
N ASP A 192 -5.53 -13.40 20.01
CA ASP A 192 -4.49 -14.37 19.69
C ASP A 192 -4.00 -14.26 18.23
N GLY A 193 -4.66 -13.40 17.44
CA GLY A 193 -4.29 -13.02 16.08
C GLY A 193 -4.48 -11.54 15.80
N LEU A 194 -3.48 -10.91 15.16
CA LEU A 194 -3.53 -9.50 14.77
C LEU A 194 -3.24 -9.35 13.28
N PHE A 195 -4.19 -8.75 12.56
CA PHE A 195 -3.98 -8.36 11.18
C PHE A 195 -3.90 -6.83 11.08
N PHE A 196 -2.71 -6.33 10.81
CA PHE A 196 -2.47 -4.88 10.64
C PHE A 196 -2.69 -4.46 9.19
N ALA A 197 -3.36 -3.33 9.02
CA ALA A 197 -3.65 -2.77 7.71
C ALA A 197 -2.39 -2.43 6.89
N CYS A 198 -1.21 -2.28 7.52
CA CYS A 198 0.08 -2.16 6.83
C CYS A 198 1.25 -2.65 7.71
N ASP A 199 2.37 -3.01 7.07
CA ASP A 199 3.57 -3.52 7.75
C ASP A 199 4.18 -2.54 8.75
N ALA A 200 4.14 -1.23 8.45
CA ALA A 200 4.69 -0.24 9.37
C ALA A 200 3.96 -0.24 10.73
N MET A 201 2.63 -0.44 10.73
CA MET A 201 1.87 -0.63 11.98
C MET A 201 2.25 -1.95 12.65
N ALA A 202 2.33 -3.05 11.90
CA ALA A 202 2.71 -4.35 12.44
C ALA A 202 4.10 -4.34 13.09
N LEU A 203 5.07 -3.64 12.49
CA LEU A 203 6.41 -3.49 13.06
C LEU A 203 6.39 -2.74 14.40
N GLY A 204 5.63 -1.64 14.49
CA GLY A 204 5.45 -0.92 15.75
C GLY A 204 4.79 -1.80 16.82
N ALA A 205 3.81 -2.61 16.42
CA ALA A 205 3.15 -3.55 17.32
C ALA A 205 4.10 -4.65 17.82
N LEU A 206 4.95 -5.22 16.95
CA LEU A 206 5.96 -6.22 17.35
C LEU A 206 6.91 -5.67 18.42
N GLU A 207 7.34 -4.41 18.28
CA GLU A 207 8.20 -3.76 19.27
C GLU A 207 7.48 -3.61 20.62
N GLU A 208 6.22 -3.19 20.64
CA GLU A 208 5.45 -3.03 21.88
C GLU A 208 5.11 -4.38 22.52
N LEU A 209 4.70 -5.40 21.75
CA LEU A 209 4.47 -6.75 22.24
C LEU A 209 5.73 -7.30 22.92
N SER A 210 6.89 -7.16 22.28
CA SER A 210 8.18 -7.55 22.84
C SER A 210 8.51 -6.83 24.14
N ALA A 211 8.27 -5.51 24.20
CA ALA A 211 8.47 -4.69 25.40
C ALA A 211 7.58 -5.11 26.56
N ARG A 212 6.40 -5.67 26.28
CA ARG A 212 5.44 -6.21 27.27
C ARG A 212 5.71 -7.69 27.59
N GLY A 213 6.69 -8.33 26.99
CA GLY A 213 7.01 -9.75 27.20
C GLY A 213 6.02 -10.73 26.57
N ILE A 214 5.15 -10.25 25.65
CA ILE A 214 4.21 -11.07 24.88
C ILE A 214 4.98 -11.71 23.72
N LYS A 215 4.90 -13.02 23.61
CA LYS A 215 5.70 -13.78 22.64
C LYS A 215 4.95 -13.91 21.31
N VAL A 216 5.61 -13.51 20.22
CA VAL A 216 5.14 -13.71 18.86
C VAL A 216 6.03 -14.79 18.22
N PRO A 217 5.49 -15.89 17.70
CA PRO A 217 4.06 -16.18 17.48
C PRO A 217 3.36 -16.97 18.61
N GLN A 218 4.01 -17.29 19.74
CA GLN A 218 3.52 -18.27 20.71
C GLN A 218 2.24 -17.81 21.43
N ASP A 219 2.16 -16.54 21.80
CA ASP A 219 1.01 -15.95 22.49
C ASP A 219 0.04 -15.26 21.52
N VAL A 220 0.57 -14.69 20.41
CA VAL A 220 -0.20 -13.99 19.39
C VAL A 220 0.47 -14.06 18.02
N GLY A 221 -0.31 -14.40 16.98
CA GLY A 221 0.12 -14.31 15.59
C GLY A 221 -0.02 -12.88 15.06
N VAL A 222 0.98 -12.39 14.29
CA VAL A 222 0.97 -11.04 13.71
C VAL A 222 1.16 -11.09 12.21
N ILE A 223 0.26 -10.47 11.45
CA ILE A 223 0.35 -10.31 9.99
C ILE A 223 0.26 -8.83 9.63
N GLY A 224 1.09 -8.40 8.68
CA GLY A 224 1.05 -7.10 8.05
C GLY A 224 0.55 -7.14 6.61
N PHE A 225 0.67 -6.00 5.93
CA PHE A 225 0.39 -5.85 4.51
C PHE A 225 1.41 -4.86 3.93
N ASP A 226 1.80 -5.01 2.69
CA ASP A 226 2.66 -4.20 1.81
C ASP A 226 3.99 -4.88 1.45
N GLY A 227 4.45 -5.92 2.18
CA GLY A 227 5.71 -6.62 1.87
C GLY A 227 6.95 -5.77 2.11
N LEU A 228 6.98 -4.96 3.18
CA LEU A 228 8.14 -4.15 3.49
C LEU A 228 9.40 -4.99 3.70
N GLY A 229 10.51 -4.60 3.04
CA GLY A 229 11.79 -5.27 3.20
C GLY A 229 12.30 -5.30 4.65
N SER A 230 12.00 -4.27 5.46
CA SER A 230 12.32 -4.22 6.89
C SER A 230 11.63 -5.31 7.70
N GLY A 231 10.46 -5.79 7.28
CA GLY A 231 9.76 -6.88 7.94
C GLY A 231 10.52 -8.22 7.94
N ALA A 232 11.43 -8.43 6.99
CA ALA A 232 12.29 -9.61 6.98
C ALA A 232 13.35 -9.60 8.08
N PHE A 233 13.68 -8.43 8.62
CA PHE A 233 14.70 -8.20 9.63
C PHE A 233 14.11 -7.85 11.00
N SER A 234 12.79 -7.83 11.16
CA SER A 234 12.14 -7.67 12.47
C SER A 234 12.35 -8.92 13.35
N SER A 235 12.06 -8.81 14.63
CA SER A 235 12.14 -9.91 15.57
C SER A 235 10.81 -10.13 16.28
N PRO A 236 10.07 -11.21 15.92
CA PRO A 236 10.34 -12.16 14.82
C PRO A 236 10.16 -11.53 13.43
N PRO A 237 10.70 -12.17 12.34
CA PRO A 237 10.43 -11.75 10.96
C PRO A 237 8.94 -11.73 10.66
N LEU A 238 8.45 -10.61 10.12
CA LEU A 238 7.03 -10.32 9.92
C LEU A 238 6.45 -11.07 8.70
N THR A 239 5.44 -11.90 8.93
CA THR A 239 4.55 -12.44 7.90
C THR A 239 3.71 -11.32 7.33
N THR A 240 3.59 -11.21 6.02
CA THR A 240 2.90 -10.09 5.37
C THR A 240 2.21 -10.51 4.08
N VAL A 241 1.15 -9.81 3.72
CA VAL A 241 0.56 -9.89 2.39
C VAL A 241 1.27 -8.89 1.48
N GLN A 242 1.84 -9.37 0.39
CA GLN A 242 2.62 -8.57 -0.55
C GLN A 242 1.92 -8.47 -1.91
N PRO A 243 1.74 -7.26 -2.46
CA PRO A 243 1.33 -7.06 -3.84
C PRO A 243 2.41 -7.53 -4.82
N ASP A 244 2.00 -8.01 -6.00
CA ASP A 244 2.93 -8.21 -7.10
C ASP A 244 3.34 -6.85 -7.69
N PHE A 245 4.41 -6.29 -7.14
CA PHE A 245 4.93 -4.98 -7.58
C PHE A 245 5.44 -4.98 -9.02
N ALA A 246 5.87 -6.12 -9.56
CA ALA A 246 6.26 -6.20 -10.97
C ALA A 246 5.03 -6.03 -11.87
N GLN A 247 3.94 -6.73 -11.56
CA GLN A 247 2.65 -6.56 -12.23
C GLN A 247 2.14 -5.12 -12.05
N ALA A 248 2.22 -4.56 -10.84
CA ALA A 248 1.80 -3.18 -10.55
C ALA A 248 2.54 -2.17 -11.44
N GLY A 249 3.87 -2.27 -11.53
CA GLY A 249 4.69 -1.39 -12.36
C GLY A 249 4.32 -1.47 -13.85
N MET A 250 4.11 -2.68 -14.38
CA MET A 250 3.68 -2.87 -15.76
C MET A 250 2.31 -2.22 -16.02
N LEU A 251 1.33 -2.49 -15.18
CA LEU A 251 -0.03 -1.97 -15.32
C LEU A 251 -0.08 -0.45 -15.19
N LEU A 252 0.69 0.14 -14.27
CA LEU A 252 0.76 1.59 -14.10
C LEU A 252 1.33 2.29 -15.33
N VAL A 253 2.41 1.75 -15.88
CA VAL A 253 3.02 2.28 -17.11
C VAL A 253 2.07 2.14 -18.30
N GLU A 254 1.47 0.98 -18.49
CA GLU A 254 0.46 0.76 -19.54
C GLU A 254 -0.70 1.75 -19.41
N THR A 255 -1.23 1.90 -18.20
CA THR A 255 -2.36 2.79 -17.92
C THR A 255 -2.00 4.26 -18.18
N ALA A 256 -0.82 4.70 -17.75
CA ALA A 256 -0.36 6.07 -17.97
C ALA A 256 -0.11 6.41 -19.45
N LEU A 257 0.18 5.41 -20.29
CA LEU A 257 0.46 5.58 -21.71
C LEU A 257 -0.74 5.24 -22.62
N ALA A 258 -1.78 4.59 -22.09
CA ALA A 258 -2.96 4.21 -22.87
C ALA A 258 -3.83 5.43 -23.21
N PRO A 259 -4.51 5.43 -24.38
CA PRO A 259 -5.58 6.36 -24.66
C PRO A 259 -6.67 6.32 -23.58
N GLU A 260 -7.34 7.43 -23.33
CA GLU A 260 -8.30 7.59 -22.21
C GLU A 260 -9.45 6.57 -22.26
N ASP A 261 -9.96 6.26 -23.44
CA ASP A 261 -11.01 5.27 -23.68
C ASP A 261 -10.59 3.80 -23.47
N GLN A 262 -9.30 3.54 -23.23
CA GLN A 262 -8.72 2.21 -23.09
C GLN A 262 -8.10 1.97 -21.69
N ARG A 263 -8.47 2.74 -20.69
CA ARG A 263 -7.92 2.69 -19.32
C ARG A 263 -8.84 1.97 -18.35
N PRO A 264 -8.84 0.63 -18.31
CA PRO A 264 -9.66 -0.10 -17.35
C PRO A 264 -9.08 0.00 -15.93
N GLU A 265 -9.95 -0.12 -14.96
CA GLU A 265 -9.55 -0.41 -13.58
C GLU A 265 -8.73 -1.70 -13.52
N ARG A 266 -7.62 -1.69 -12.82
CA ARG A 266 -6.70 -2.82 -12.72
C ARG A 266 -6.46 -3.22 -11.27
N ARG A 267 -6.72 -4.50 -10.97
CA ARG A 267 -6.34 -5.12 -9.70
C ARG A 267 -5.05 -5.91 -9.89
N VAL A 268 -4.14 -5.74 -8.93
CA VAL A 268 -2.85 -6.41 -8.86
C VAL A 268 -2.97 -7.57 -7.89
N ALA A 269 -2.53 -8.74 -8.29
CA ALA A 269 -2.51 -9.91 -7.44
C ALA A 269 -1.69 -9.68 -6.16
N VAL A 270 -2.09 -10.35 -5.09
CA VAL A 270 -1.39 -10.36 -3.81
C VAL A 270 -1.06 -11.80 -3.41
N HIS A 271 -0.02 -11.97 -2.63
CA HIS A 271 0.37 -13.26 -2.08
C HIS A 271 0.88 -13.12 -0.65
N LEU A 272 0.76 -14.18 0.11
CA LEU A 272 1.31 -14.24 1.46
C LEU A 272 2.82 -14.50 1.41
N VAL A 273 3.59 -13.68 2.10
CA VAL A 273 5.01 -13.92 2.40
C VAL A 273 5.07 -14.43 3.84
N ASP A 274 5.07 -15.75 3.98
CA ASP A 274 5.06 -16.41 5.27
C ASP A 274 6.44 -16.34 5.93
N ARG A 275 6.47 -15.90 7.19
CA ARG A 275 7.70 -15.77 8.01
C ARG A 275 7.41 -16.26 9.43
N ALA A 276 8.15 -15.79 10.43
CA ALA A 276 8.11 -16.31 11.79
C ALA A 276 7.12 -15.63 12.74
N SER A 277 6.41 -14.59 12.32
CA SER A 277 5.43 -13.90 13.20
C SER A 277 4.06 -14.58 13.28
N VAL A 278 3.88 -15.69 12.57
CA VAL A 278 2.73 -16.61 12.71
C VAL A 278 3.26 -18.03 12.84
N GLY A 279 2.69 -18.80 13.74
CA GLY A 279 3.12 -20.17 14.09
C GLY A 279 2.80 -21.22 13.01
#